data_4a11a16a2608d328860c82921606af68
#
_entry.id   4a11a16a2608d328860c82921606af68
#
_cell.length_a   1.000
_cell.length_b   1.000
_cell.length_c   1.000
_cell.angle_alpha   90.00
_cell.angle_beta   90.00
_cell.angle_gamma   90.00
#
_symmetry.space_group_name_H-M   'P 1'
#
loop_
_entity.id
_entity.type
_entity.pdbx_description
1 polymer ?
#
loop_
_entity_poly.entity_id
_entity_poly.type
_entity_poly.pdbx_seq_one_letter_code
_entity_poly.pdbx_strand_id
1 'polypeptide(L)'
;MVQLTNLLPDTLYSYAVVAIDDKADLSSEVIEGNLRTEKGPDLIAPKIQGVPAVVSFADTRAKIVWKTDEPADSRVEMIDSEGNLRSVSDPATVVEHTVEVTNLDPATTYSYVVQSRDMAGNTTASKHFSLTTLAAPDIEPPQFARKPIVRSYSHDQVVLAFSADEPASATLD
;
A
#
# COMPACT_ATOMS: atom_id res chain seq x y z
N MET A 1 -0.81 45.18 27.56
CA MET A 1 -1.16 43.95 26.78
C MET A 1 -1.44 42.87 27.79
N VAL A 2 -2.56 42.17 27.68
CA VAL A 2 -2.94 41.02 28.55
C VAL A 2 -2.90 39.76 27.68
N GLN A 3 -2.27 38.71 28.18
CA GLN A 3 -2.18 37.41 27.52
C GLN A 3 -2.93 36.35 28.33
N LEU A 4 -3.82 35.61 27.70
CA LEU A 4 -4.49 34.46 28.28
C LEU A 4 -3.75 33.18 27.83
N THR A 5 -3.47 32.31 28.78
CA THR A 5 -2.78 31.04 28.56
C THR A 5 -3.61 29.87 29.11
N ASN A 6 -3.22 28.64 28.74
CA ASN A 6 -3.89 27.40 29.15
C ASN A 6 -5.36 27.29 28.69
N LEU A 7 -5.69 27.91 27.56
CA LEU A 7 -6.98 27.74 26.93
C LEU A 7 -7.06 26.36 26.27
N LEU A 8 -8.23 25.76 26.29
CA LEU A 8 -8.47 24.48 25.59
C LEU A 8 -8.53 24.70 24.08
N PRO A 9 -8.00 23.81 23.26
CA PRO A 9 -8.12 23.88 21.80
C PRO A 9 -9.58 23.80 21.33
N ASP A 10 -9.86 24.34 20.14
CA ASP A 10 -11.16 24.32 19.45
C ASP A 10 -12.35 24.73 20.35
N THR A 11 -12.11 25.61 21.31
CA THR A 11 -13.07 26.00 22.31
C THR A 11 -13.50 27.45 22.11
N LEU A 12 -14.82 27.69 22.16
CA LEU A 12 -15.38 29.03 22.12
C LEU A 12 -15.31 29.65 23.53
N TYR A 13 -14.64 30.77 23.63
CA TYR A 13 -14.54 31.59 24.84
C TYR A 13 -15.26 32.92 24.64
N SER A 14 -16.04 33.35 25.64
CA SER A 14 -16.50 34.71 25.74
C SER A 14 -15.57 35.49 26.66
N TYR A 15 -15.28 36.72 26.32
CA TYR A 15 -14.44 37.61 27.12
C TYR A 15 -15.10 38.96 27.34
N ALA A 16 -14.78 39.59 28.45
CA ALA A 16 -15.13 40.94 28.73
C ALA A 16 -13.87 41.73 29.16
N VAL A 17 -13.67 42.88 28.61
CA VAL A 17 -12.53 43.76 28.96
C VAL A 17 -13.04 45.06 29.51
N VAL A 18 -12.46 45.46 30.66
CA VAL A 18 -12.67 46.72 31.28
C VAL A 18 -11.31 47.37 31.56
N ALA A 19 -11.17 48.64 31.29
CA ALA A 19 -10.00 49.41 31.71
C ALA A 19 -10.29 50.11 33.04
N ILE A 20 -9.38 50.01 34.01
CA ILE A 20 -9.50 50.63 35.33
C ILE A 20 -8.41 51.68 35.48
N ASP A 21 -8.80 52.88 35.92
CA ASP A 21 -7.84 53.93 36.29
C ASP A 21 -7.33 53.69 37.70
N ASP A 22 -6.07 53.29 37.83
CA ASP A 22 -5.42 52.96 39.11
C ASP A 22 -5.35 54.13 40.10
N LYS A 23 -5.61 55.38 39.65
CA LYS A 23 -5.52 56.58 40.48
C LYS A 23 -6.87 57.13 40.95
N ALA A 24 -7.91 56.90 40.16
CA ALA A 24 -9.21 57.55 40.36
C ALA A 24 -10.34 56.55 40.65
N ASP A 25 -10.08 55.27 40.72
CA ASP A 25 -11.07 54.19 40.90
C ASP A 25 -12.23 54.26 39.88
N LEU A 26 -11.92 54.74 38.66
CA LEU A 26 -12.85 54.86 37.56
C LEU A 26 -12.61 53.70 36.58
N SER A 27 -13.71 53.15 36.07
CA SER A 27 -13.65 52.09 35.05
C SER A 27 -14.27 52.56 33.74
N SER A 28 -13.77 52.05 32.62
CA SER A 28 -14.39 52.19 31.30
C SER A 28 -15.71 51.41 31.23
N GLU A 29 -16.43 51.59 30.13
CA GLU A 29 -17.45 50.60 29.73
C GLU A 29 -16.82 49.22 29.52
N VAL A 30 -17.62 48.18 29.68
CA VAL A 30 -17.23 46.78 29.43
C VAL A 30 -17.35 46.52 27.95
N ILE A 31 -16.27 46.03 27.32
CA ILE A 31 -16.28 45.56 25.96
C ILE A 31 -16.27 44.02 25.97
N GLU A 32 -17.32 43.43 25.42
CA GLU A 32 -17.48 41.98 25.34
C GLU A 32 -17.17 41.47 23.94
N GLY A 33 -16.68 40.25 23.85
CA GLY A 33 -16.42 39.58 22.56
C GLY A 33 -16.30 38.07 22.75
N ASN A 34 -16.20 37.40 21.64
CA ASN A 34 -15.98 35.95 21.59
C ASN A 34 -14.74 35.66 20.76
N LEU A 35 -14.02 34.63 21.16
CA LEU A 35 -12.94 34.05 20.37
C LEU A 35 -13.04 32.52 20.42
N ARG A 36 -12.64 31.89 19.34
CA ARG A 36 -12.45 30.44 19.33
C ARG A 36 -10.96 30.16 19.20
N THR A 37 -10.45 29.33 20.09
CA THR A 37 -9.06 28.85 19.96
C THR A 37 -8.91 27.97 18.77
N GLU A 38 -7.70 27.92 18.20
CA GLU A 38 -7.39 27.04 17.10
C GLU A 38 -7.51 25.57 17.53
N LYS A 39 -7.79 24.70 16.54
CA LYS A 39 -7.72 23.25 16.75
C LYS A 39 -6.29 22.86 17.12
N GLY A 40 -6.13 22.04 18.13
CA GLY A 40 -4.82 21.50 18.50
C GLY A 40 -4.21 20.64 17.39
N PRO A 41 -2.92 20.33 17.50
CA PRO A 41 -2.28 19.43 16.56
C PRO A 41 -2.96 18.05 16.58
N ASP A 42 -3.08 17.44 15.42
CA ASP A 42 -3.49 16.04 15.32
C ASP A 42 -2.33 15.14 15.76
N LEU A 43 -2.57 14.29 16.73
CA LEU A 43 -1.59 13.35 17.28
C LEU A 43 -2.06 11.89 17.16
N ILE A 44 -3.12 11.65 16.38
CA ILE A 44 -3.71 10.33 16.21
C ILE A 44 -3.30 9.79 14.85
N ALA A 45 -2.69 8.61 14.85
CA ALA A 45 -2.32 7.94 13.60
C ALA A 45 -3.55 7.28 12.95
N PRO A 46 -3.60 7.23 11.61
CA PRO A 46 -4.65 6.51 10.89
C PRO A 46 -4.67 5.04 11.30
N LYS A 47 -5.86 4.44 11.35
CA LYS A 47 -6.01 3.02 11.67
C LYS A 47 -6.33 2.23 10.41
N ILE A 48 -5.54 1.20 10.15
CA ILE A 48 -5.81 0.25 9.07
C ILE A 48 -7.06 -0.56 9.45
N GLN A 49 -8.09 -0.48 8.59
CA GLN A 49 -9.36 -1.17 8.75
C GLN A 49 -9.32 -2.55 8.07
N GLY A 50 -9.56 -3.59 8.86
CA GLY A 50 -9.54 -4.96 8.36
C GLY A 50 -8.12 -5.47 8.08
N VAL A 51 -8.00 -6.30 7.06
CA VAL A 51 -6.74 -6.95 6.65
C VAL A 51 -6.38 -6.46 5.25
N PRO A 52 -5.15 -5.96 5.02
CA PRO A 52 -4.65 -5.70 3.69
C PRO A 52 -4.75 -6.93 2.79
N ALA A 53 -5.24 -6.77 1.57
CA ALA A 53 -5.49 -7.87 0.64
C ALA A 53 -4.67 -7.74 -0.64
N VAL A 54 -4.15 -8.86 -1.13
CA VAL A 54 -3.61 -8.97 -2.49
C VAL A 54 -4.78 -9.28 -3.42
N VAL A 55 -5.16 -8.34 -4.29
CA VAL A 55 -6.32 -8.47 -5.19
C VAL A 55 -5.95 -8.98 -6.57
N SER A 56 -4.69 -8.84 -6.97
CA SER A 56 -4.12 -9.50 -8.16
C SER A 56 -2.62 -9.63 -8.01
N PHE A 57 -2.06 -10.68 -8.60
CA PHE A 57 -0.62 -10.91 -8.68
C PHE A 57 -0.28 -11.70 -9.95
N ALA A 58 0.97 -11.58 -10.38
CA ALA A 58 1.54 -12.29 -11.50
C ALA A 58 2.96 -12.79 -11.13
N ASP A 59 3.75 -13.13 -12.11
CA ASP A 59 5.14 -13.51 -11.96
C ASP A 59 6.05 -12.36 -11.49
N THR A 60 5.76 -11.12 -11.93
CA THR A 60 6.61 -9.95 -11.68
C THR A 60 5.90 -8.77 -11.03
N ARG A 61 4.64 -8.92 -10.59
CA ARG A 61 3.86 -7.83 -9.98
C ARG A 61 2.80 -8.34 -9.02
N ALA A 62 2.42 -7.47 -8.09
CA ALA A 62 1.33 -7.68 -7.16
C ALA A 62 0.58 -6.37 -6.88
N LYS A 63 -0.75 -6.43 -6.79
CA LYS A 63 -1.60 -5.31 -6.41
C LYS A 63 -2.16 -5.54 -5.03
N ILE A 64 -1.90 -4.61 -4.12
CA ILE A 64 -2.28 -4.67 -2.71
C ILE A 64 -3.25 -3.54 -2.42
N VAL A 65 -4.31 -3.83 -1.67
CA VAL A 65 -5.33 -2.87 -1.25
C VAL A 65 -5.56 -2.92 0.26
N TRP A 66 -5.86 -1.77 0.85
CA TRP A 66 -6.29 -1.65 2.25
C TRP A 66 -7.14 -0.39 2.44
N LYS A 67 -7.69 -0.22 3.64
CA LYS A 67 -8.44 0.98 4.02
C LYS A 67 -7.92 1.54 5.33
N THR A 68 -8.07 2.85 5.49
CA THR A 68 -7.85 3.57 6.76
C THR A 68 -9.14 4.26 7.22
N ASP A 69 -9.21 4.62 8.49
CA ASP A 69 -10.35 5.36 9.07
C ASP A 69 -10.31 6.86 8.75
N GLU A 70 -9.17 7.36 8.28
CA GLU A 70 -8.96 8.75 7.86
C GLU A 70 -8.04 8.83 6.62
N PRO A 71 -8.04 9.97 5.90
CA PRO A 71 -7.17 10.16 4.74
C PRO A 71 -5.68 10.10 5.10
N ALA A 72 -4.93 9.25 4.40
CA ALA A 72 -3.51 9.02 4.60
C ALA A 72 -2.82 8.66 3.28
N ASP A 73 -1.49 8.74 3.23
CA ASP A 73 -0.70 8.26 2.10
C ASP A 73 -0.66 6.72 2.04
N SER A 74 -0.07 6.18 0.98
CA SER A 74 0.03 4.75 0.75
C SER A 74 1.48 4.34 0.59
N ARG A 75 1.93 3.35 1.35
CA ARG A 75 3.25 2.72 1.18
C ARG A 75 3.18 1.22 1.36
N VAL A 76 3.85 0.49 0.49
CA VAL A 76 4.08 -0.96 0.58
C VAL A 76 5.56 -1.22 0.60
N GLU A 77 5.99 -2.04 1.54
CA GLU A 77 7.34 -2.60 1.59
C GLU A 77 7.25 -4.12 1.48
N MET A 78 8.05 -4.70 0.60
CA MET A 78 8.17 -6.14 0.38
C MET A 78 9.63 -6.56 0.48
N ILE A 79 9.89 -7.64 1.18
CA ILE A 79 11.22 -8.22 1.34
C ILE A 79 11.19 -9.71 1.01
N ASP A 80 12.14 -10.18 0.22
CA ASP A 80 12.31 -11.59 -0.09
C ASP A 80 13.17 -12.32 0.96
N SER A 81 13.38 -13.63 0.77
CA SER A 81 14.19 -14.46 1.67
C SER A 81 15.68 -14.11 1.68
N GLU A 82 16.17 -13.40 0.67
CA GLU A 82 17.56 -12.94 0.54
C GLU A 82 17.78 -11.57 1.18
N GLY A 83 16.70 -10.88 1.59
CA GLY A 83 16.75 -9.55 2.17
C GLY A 83 16.64 -8.41 1.16
N ASN A 84 16.30 -8.68 -0.10
CA ASN A 84 16.09 -7.64 -1.11
C ASN A 84 14.77 -6.91 -0.84
N LEU A 85 14.87 -5.60 -0.61
CA LEU A 85 13.73 -4.74 -0.30
C LEU A 85 13.17 -4.08 -1.57
N ARG A 86 11.86 -4.18 -1.74
CA ARG A 86 11.07 -3.40 -2.70
C ARG A 86 10.15 -2.46 -1.93
N SER A 87 10.14 -1.18 -2.29
CA SER A 87 9.26 -0.19 -1.66
C SER A 87 8.58 0.67 -2.71
N VAL A 88 7.26 0.81 -2.59
CA VAL A 88 6.44 1.68 -3.45
C VAL A 88 5.61 2.58 -2.56
N SER A 89 5.55 3.88 -2.90
CA SER A 89 4.78 4.88 -2.17
C SER A 89 3.94 5.71 -3.13
N ASP A 90 2.72 6.04 -2.69
CA ASP A 90 1.83 7.01 -3.33
C ASP A 90 1.50 8.10 -2.30
N PRO A 91 1.86 9.37 -2.54
CA PRO A 91 1.61 10.48 -1.61
C PRO A 91 0.15 10.98 -1.61
N ALA A 92 -0.71 10.45 -2.47
CA ALA A 92 -2.13 10.82 -2.47
C ALA A 92 -2.78 10.44 -1.14
N THR A 93 -3.44 11.41 -0.50
CA THR A 93 -4.16 11.19 0.77
C THR A 93 -5.56 10.67 0.48
N VAL A 94 -5.75 9.40 0.74
CA VAL A 94 -6.99 8.64 0.49
C VAL A 94 -7.36 7.77 1.68
N VAL A 95 -8.59 7.27 1.72
CA VAL A 95 -9.04 6.27 2.71
C VAL A 95 -9.07 4.85 2.13
N GLU A 96 -9.12 4.73 0.80
CA GLU A 96 -9.04 3.47 0.08
C GLU A 96 -7.72 3.43 -0.70
N HIS A 97 -6.81 2.60 -0.24
CA HIS A 97 -5.45 2.52 -0.75
C HIS A 97 -5.33 1.40 -1.78
N THR A 98 -4.60 1.69 -2.85
CA THR A 98 -4.27 0.72 -3.90
C THR A 98 -2.85 0.95 -4.35
N VAL A 99 -1.98 -0.03 -4.18
CA VAL A 99 -0.57 0.04 -4.62
C VAL A 99 -0.24 -1.18 -5.47
N GLU A 100 0.36 -0.95 -6.63
CA GLU A 100 0.94 -2.00 -7.46
C GLU A 100 2.45 -1.99 -7.31
N VAL A 101 2.99 -3.12 -6.84
CA VAL A 101 4.44 -3.37 -6.76
C VAL A 101 4.84 -4.16 -8.00
N THR A 102 5.83 -3.67 -8.72
CA THR A 102 6.35 -4.26 -9.96
C THR A 102 7.81 -4.67 -9.82
N ASN A 103 8.37 -5.31 -10.84
CA ASN A 103 9.74 -5.83 -10.87
C ASN A 103 10.01 -6.82 -9.73
N LEU A 104 9.02 -7.63 -9.39
CA LEU A 104 9.18 -8.77 -8.50
C LEU A 104 9.85 -9.92 -9.28
N ASP A 105 10.55 -10.79 -8.54
CA ASP A 105 11.13 -11.99 -9.13
C ASP A 105 10.09 -13.11 -9.19
N PRO A 106 10.02 -13.90 -10.27
CA PRO A 106 9.10 -15.03 -10.41
C PRO A 106 9.34 -16.11 -9.36
N ALA A 107 8.30 -16.87 -9.03
CA ALA A 107 8.32 -17.99 -8.08
C ALA A 107 8.95 -17.62 -6.71
N THR A 108 8.88 -16.35 -6.32
CA THR A 108 9.54 -15.81 -5.13
C THR A 108 8.53 -15.46 -4.06
N THR A 109 8.83 -15.86 -2.81
CA THR A 109 8.02 -15.52 -1.65
C THR A 109 8.52 -14.24 -1.00
N TYR A 110 7.61 -13.28 -0.86
CA TYR A 110 7.83 -11.99 -0.20
C TYR A 110 7.08 -11.92 1.12
N SER A 111 7.72 -11.35 2.14
CA SER A 111 7.04 -10.78 3.29
C SER A 111 6.72 -9.32 3.00
N TYR A 112 5.49 -8.86 3.23
CA TYR A 112 5.13 -7.47 2.99
C TYR A 112 4.42 -6.83 4.17
N VAL A 113 4.51 -5.50 4.24
CA VAL A 113 3.82 -4.63 5.18
C VAL A 113 3.26 -3.43 4.42
N VAL A 114 2.07 -2.99 4.80
CA VAL A 114 1.51 -1.71 4.32
C VAL A 114 1.66 -0.66 5.42
N GLN A 115 1.89 0.59 5.01
CA GLN A 115 2.00 1.74 5.89
C GLN A 115 1.14 2.87 5.36
N SER A 116 0.63 3.69 6.26
CA SER A 116 -0.13 4.90 5.93
C SER A 116 0.24 6.02 6.89
N ARG A 117 0.43 7.23 6.34
CA ARG A 117 0.78 8.43 7.08
C ARG A 117 -0.23 9.52 6.77
N ASP A 118 -0.80 10.15 7.79
CA ASP A 118 -1.72 11.29 7.65
C ASP A 118 -0.99 12.60 7.32
N MET A 119 -1.78 13.67 7.12
CA MET A 119 -1.24 15.00 6.83
C MET A 119 -0.51 15.64 8.03
N ALA A 120 -0.81 15.20 9.26
CA ALA A 120 -0.14 15.67 10.47
C ALA A 120 1.21 14.97 10.69
N GLY A 121 1.47 13.87 9.97
CA GLY A 121 2.70 13.10 10.03
C GLY A 121 2.64 11.86 10.92
N ASN A 122 1.46 11.55 11.48
CA ASN A 122 1.29 10.33 12.28
C ASN A 122 1.23 9.12 11.35
N THR A 123 1.91 8.04 11.71
CA THR A 123 2.10 6.87 10.84
C THR A 123 1.61 5.61 11.51
N THR A 124 0.96 4.75 10.72
CA THR A 124 0.60 3.39 11.10
C THR A 124 1.20 2.37 10.14
N ALA A 125 1.40 1.14 10.62
CA ALA A 125 1.84 0.02 9.80
C ALA A 125 1.02 -1.23 10.15
N SER A 126 0.81 -2.09 9.15
CA SER A 126 0.22 -3.41 9.37
C SER A 126 1.22 -4.38 10.02
N LYS A 127 0.75 -5.53 10.44
CA LYS A 127 1.61 -6.69 10.63
C LYS A 127 2.15 -7.18 9.28
N HIS A 128 3.14 -8.07 9.32
CA HIS A 128 3.66 -8.73 8.13
C HIS A 128 2.68 -9.75 7.57
N PHE A 129 2.59 -9.80 6.24
CA PHE A 129 1.85 -10.78 5.46
C PHE A 129 2.79 -11.42 4.45
N SER A 130 2.37 -12.53 3.83
CA SER A 130 3.17 -13.23 2.83
C SER A 130 2.45 -13.31 1.48
N LEU A 131 3.22 -13.22 0.40
CA LEU A 131 2.80 -13.40 -0.98
C LEU A 131 3.88 -14.18 -1.72
N THR A 132 3.47 -15.15 -2.57
CA THR A 132 4.37 -15.81 -3.52
C THR A 132 3.95 -15.44 -4.94
N THR A 133 4.87 -14.93 -5.75
CA THR A 133 4.65 -14.62 -7.17
C THR A 133 4.49 -15.92 -7.98
N LEU A 134 3.84 -15.82 -9.13
CA LEU A 134 3.74 -16.95 -10.06
C LEU A 134 5.12 -17.28 -10.66
N ALA A 135 5.28 -18.50 -11.15
CA ALA A 135 6.42 -18.85 -11.97
C ALA A 135 6.42 -18.02 -13.28
N ALA A 136 7.60 -17.78 -13.84
CA ALA A 136 7.70 -17.20 -15.16
C ALA A 136 6.97 -18.10 -16.18
N PRO A 137 6.30 -17.50 -17.18
CA PRO A 137 5.70 -18.29 -18.25
C PRO A 137 6.79 -19.07 -19.00
N ASP A 138 6.48 -20.31 -19.34
CA ASP A 138 7.31 -21.09 -20.26
C ASP A 138 7.15 -20.51 -21.68
N ILE A 139 8.25 -20.10 -22.25
CA ILE A 139 8.33 -19.51 -23.60
C ILE A 139 9.24 -20.31 -24.55
N GLU A 140 9.77 -21.43 -24.05
CA GLU A 140 10.61 -22.28 -24.87
C GLU A 140 9.75 -23.29 -25.65
N PRO A 141 9.96 -23.42 -26.95
CA PRO A 141 9.24 -24.43 -27.71
C PRO A 141 9.77 -25.84 -27.39
N PRO A 142 8.91 -26.88 -27.45
CA PRO A 142 9.32 -28.25 -27.18
C PRO A 142 10.45 -28.70 -28.10
N GLN A 143 11.40 -29.40 -27.55
CA GLN A 143 12.54 -29.98 -28.28
C GLN A 143 12.39 -31.50 -28.40
N PHE A 144 12.90 -32.06 -29.49
CA PHE A 144 12.94 -33.52 -29.59
C PHE A 144 13.98 -34.08 -28.60
N ALA A 145 13.52 -34.75 -27.56
CA ALA A 145 14.38 -35.53 -26.67
C ALA A 145 14.97 -36.73 -27.36
N ARG A 146 14.26 -37.28 -28.36
CA ARG A 146 14.75 -38.29 -29.26
C ARG A 146 14.29 -37.99 -30.69
N LYS A 147 15.21 -38.07 -31.67
CA LYS A 147 14.87 -37.92 -33.08
C LYS A 147 13.81 -38.94 -33.50
N PRO A 148 12.90 -38.56 -34.40
CA PRO A 148 11.92 -39.46 -34.94
C PRO A 148 12.61 -40.69 -35.60
N ILE A 149 12.12 -41.87 -35.27
CA ILE A 149 12.56 -43.13 -35.91
C ILE A 149 11.35 -43.87 -36.46
N VAL A 150 11.53 -44.52 -37.59
CA VAL A 150 10.51 -45.42 -38.14
C VAL A 150 10.49 -46.72 -37.30
N ARG A 151 9.37 -46.99 -36.64
CA ARG A 151 9.16 -48.21 -35.88
C ARG A 151 8.68 -49.36 -36.71
N SER A 152 7.76 -49.07 -37.60
CA SER A 152 7.21 -50.07 -38.54
C SER A 152 6.66 -49.36 -39.78
N TYR A 153 6.57 -50.08 -40.85
CA TYR A 153 5.93 -49.62 -42.09
C TYR A 153 5.27 -50.78 -42.83
N SER A 154 4.25 -50.50 -43.60
CA SER A 154 3.58 -51.38 -44.54
C SER A 154 3.43 -50.68 -45.87
N HIS A 155 2.61 -51.25 -46.76
CA HIS A 155 2.37 -50.64 -48.07
C HIS A 155 1.58 -49.33 -48.03
N ASP A 156 0.89 -49.09 -46.92
CA ASP A 156 -0.05 -47.97 -46.73
C ASP A 156 0.11 -47.23 -45.38
N GLN A 157 1.04 -47.67 -44.52
CA GLN A 157 1.22 -47.10 -43.19
C GLN A 157 2.69 -46.98 -42.80
N VAL A 158 3.01 -45.92 -42.08
CA VAL A 158 4.28 -45.72 -41.38
C VAL A 158 4.03 -45.33 -39.94
N VAL A 159 4.67 -46.02 -39.01
CA VAL A 159 4.64 -45.65 -37.60
C VAL A 159 5.97 -45.00 -37.22
N LEU A 160 5.89 -43.73 -36.81
CA LEU A 160 7.02 -42.98 -36.29
C LEU A 160 6.98 -42.96 -34.76
N ALA A 161 8.12 -43.11 -34.13
CA ALA A 161 8.26 -42.91 -32.68
C ALA A 161 9.25 -41.78 -32.41
N PHE A 162 8.85 -40.86 -31.57
CA PHE A 162 9.67 -39.76 -31.08
C PHE A 162 9.25 -39.40 -29.63
N SER A 163 10.03 -38.63 -28.97
CA SER A 163 9.65 -38.01 -27.69
C SER A 163 10.14 -36.57 -27.65
N ALA A 164 9.34 -35.72 -27.03
CA ALA A 164 9.73 -34.36 -26.68
C ALA A 164 10.18 -34.32 -25.23
N ASP A 165 10.85 -33.27 -24.83
CA ASP A 165 11.26 -32.98 -23.45
C ASP A 165 10.10 -32.52 -22.59
N GLU A 166 9.01 -32.06 -23.22
CA GLU A 166 7.77 -31.62 -22.55
C GLU A 166 6.51 -32.14 -23.28
N PRO A 167 5.31 -32.06 -22.70
CA PRO A 167 4.07 -32.43 -23.35
C PRO A 167 3.81 -31.56 -24.59
N ALA A 168 3.75 -32.19 -25.73
CA ALA A 168 3.57 -31.53 -27.02
C ALA A 168 2.69 -32.36 -27.97
N SER A 169 1.99 -31.69 -28.91
CA SER A 169 1.33 -32.32 -30.06
C SER A 169 2.28 -32.33 -31.25
N ALA A 170 2.10 -33.30 -32.16
CA ALA A 170 2.87 -33.38 -33.37
C ALA A 170 1.98 -33.38 -34.61
N THR A 171 2.46 -32.74 -35.68
CA THR A 171 1.88 -32.79 -37.02
C THR A 171 2.91 -33.34 -37.99
N LEU A 172 2.45 -34.05 -39.02
CA LEU A 172 3.26 -34.48 -40.17
C LEU A 172 2.73 -33.75 -41.41
N ASP A 173 3.61 -33.05 -42.10
CA ASP A 173 3.36 -32.38 -43.37
C ASP A 173 3.89 -33.24 -44.54
#